data_c399ecffc9b1d94b3b727caa361ac593
#
_entry.id   c399ecffc9b1d94b3b727caa361ac593
#
_cell.length_a   1.000
_cell.length_b   1.000
_cell.length_c   1.000
_cell.angle_alpha   90.00
_cell.angle_beta   90.00
_cell.angle_gamma   90.00
#
_symmetry.space_group_name_H-M   'P 1'
#
loop_
_entity.id
_entity.type
_entity.pdbx_description
1 polymer ?
#
loop_
_entity_poly.entity_id
_entity_poly.type
_entity_poly.pdbx_seq_one_letter_code
_entity_poly.pdbx_strand_id
1 'polypeptide(L)'
;MWFENKVTSNKEAFLQKVRLICAKLGIEPDWLMFVMNSESGLNPAAYNPNGGASGLIQFMPDTAKGLGTTTEALRKMSNVAQLDYVYKYFYPYRGKMNSLYDLYLVTFFPAALGKPDSYVLQTSTLPAKVIADANPGIDLDHDDRITVGEFKRWIDLKKKSMGLETGFDVFVIAGSFICAGIILWYILKRDNDD
;
A
#
# COMPACT_ATOMS: atom_id res chain seq x y z
N MET A 1 7.78 -6.43 -16.32
CA MET A 1 7.16 -5.73 -15.16
C MET A 1 6.53 -6.79 -14.28
N TRP A 2 6.74 -6.72 -12.97
CA TRP A 2 6.16 -7.69 -12.05
C TRP A 2 4.64 -7.74 -12.20
N PHE A 3 4.05 -8.93 -12.11
CA PHE A 3 2.60 -9.18 -12.14
C PHE A 3 1.86 -8.69 -13.41
N GLU A 4 2.54 -8.37 -14.50
CA GLU A 4 1.86 -7.94 -15.73
C GLU A 4 0.91 -9.00 -16.30
N ASN A 5 1.13 -10.29 -15.97
CA ASN A 5 0.23 -11.39 -16.32
C ASN A 5 -1.11 -11.36 -15.55
N LYS A 6 -1.19 -10.65 -14.41
CA LYS A 6 -2.40 -10.47 -13.62
C LYS A 6 -3.28 -9.32 -14.11
N VAL A 7 -2.79 -8.48 -15.01
CA VAL A 7 -3.59 -7.39 -15.61
C VAL A 7 -4.53 -7.99 -16.65
N THR A 8 -5.81 -8.11 -16.30
CA THR A 8 -6.83 -8.81 -17.11
C THR A 8 -7.59 -7.90 -18.08
N SER A 9 -7.55 -6.56 -17.86
CA SER A 9 -8.26 -5.62 -18.73
C SER A 9 -7.36 -4.42 -19.08
N ASN A 10 -7.50 -3.89 -20.29
CA ASN A 10 -6.74 -2.73 -20.81
C ASN A 10 -5.23 -2.86 -20.62
N LYS A 11 -4.68 -4.07 -20.71
CA LYS A 11 -3.31 -4.42 -20.31
C LYS A 11 -2.26 -3.46 -20.88
N GLU A 12 -2.23 -3.29 -22.20
CA GLU A 12 -1.25 -2.44 -22.89
C GLU A 12 -1.30 -0.99 -22.37
N ALA A 13 -2.50 -0.40 -22.36
CA ALA A 13 -2.71 0.98 -21.90
C ALA A 13 -2.37 1.14 -20.41
N PHE A 14 -2.71 0.15 -19.58
CA PHE A 14 -2.39 0.14 -18.16
C PHE A 14 -0.88 0.12 -17.92
N LEU A 15 -0.16 -0.82 -18.53
CA LEU A 15 1.29 -0.95 -18.38
C LEU A 15 2.05 0.27 -18.93
N GLN A 16 1.60 0.81 -20.05
CA GLN A 16 2.16 2.06 -20.59
C GLN A 16 1.97 3.23 -19.62
N LYS A 17 0.78 3.37 -19.04
CA LYS A 17 0.49 4.43 -18.07
C LYS A 17 1.24 4.24 -16.76
N VAL A 18 1.42 3.01 -16.28
CA VAL A 18 2.27 2.71 -15.11
C VAL A 18 3.69 3.23 -15.35
N ARG A 19 4.31 2.88 -16.49
CA ARG A 19 5.66 3.39 -16.83
C ARG A 19 5.71 4.92 -16.84
N LEU A 20 4.70 5.56 -17.43
CA LEU A 20 4.62 7.03 -17.53
C LEU A 20 4.55 7.70 -16.15
N ILE A 21 3.67 7.23 -15.26
CA ILE A 21 3.52 7.83 -13.93
C ILE A 21 4.73 7.54 -13.04
N CYS A 22 5.32 6.35 -13.15
CA CYS A 22 6.54 6.00 -12.41
C CYS A 22 7.72 6.87 -12.83
N ALA A 23 7.92 7.12 -14.13
CA ALA A 23 8.93 8.06 -14.61
C ALA A 23 8.74 9.48 -14.05
N LYS A 24 7.47 9.96 -13.96
CA LYS A 24 7.16 11.27 -13.38
C LYS A 24 7.36 11.33 -11.85
N LEU A 25 7.19 10.20 -11.17
CA LEU A 25 7.37 10.09 -9.71
C LEU A 25 8.84 9.82 -9.32
N GLY A 26 9.68 9.37 -10.27
CA GLY A 26 11.05 8.95 -10.03
C GLY A 26 11.14 7.62 -9.28
N ILE A 27 10.25 6.67 -9.58
CA ILE A 27 10.18 5.34 -8.95
C ILE A 27 10.21 4.22 -9.99
N GLU A 28 10.59 3.01 -9.58
CA GLU A 28 10.57 1.84 -10.46
C GLU A 28 9.14 1.32 -10.69
N PRO A 29 8.75 1.00 -11.93
CA PRO A 29 7.44 0.43 -12.24
C PRO A 29 7.12 -0.85 -11.47
N ASP A 30 8.11 -1.69 -11.22
CA ASP A 30 7.95 -2.93 -10.47
C ASP A 30 7.52 -2.69 -9.02
N TRP A 31 8.01 -1.62 -8.39
CA TRP A 31 7.60 -1.25 -7.04
C TRP A 31 6.12 -0.87 -6.98
N LEU A 32 5.65 -0.06 -7.91
CA LEU A 32 4.24 0.32 -7.97
C LEU A 32 3.34 -0.88 -8.25
N MET A 33 3.76 -1.76 -9.16
CA MET A 33 3.04 -3.01 -9.43
C MET A 33 2.98 -3.91 -8.20
N PHE A 34 4.06 -3.99 -7.42
CA PHE A 34 4.07 -4.74 -6.16
C PHE A 34 3.08 -4.18 -5.16
N VAL A 35 3.05 -2.87 -4.94
CA VAL A 35 2.10 -2.22 -4.04
C VAL A 35 0.67 -2.49 -4.49
N MET A 36 0.33 -2.21 -5.75
CA MET A 36 -1.02 -2.45 -6.27
C MET A 36 -1.44 -3.93 -6.22
N ASN A 37 -0.51 -4.86 -6.50
CA ASN A 37 -0.81 -6.29 -6.36
C ASN A 37 -1.01 -6.69 -4.89
N SER A 38 -0.24 -6.10 -3.98
CA SER A 38 -0.36 -6.38 -2.54
C SER A 38 -1.66 -5.85 -1.94
N GLU A 39 -2.14 -4.69 -2.40
CA GLU A 39 -3.32 -4.01 -1.87
C GLU A 39 -4.64 -4.56 -2.43
N SER A 40 -4.66 -4.89 -3.72
CA SER A 40 -5.90 -5.21 -4.42
C SER A 40 -5.81 -6.40 -5.37
N GLY A 41 -4.64 -7.03 -5.52
CA GLY A 41 -4.41 -7.99 -6.60
C GLY A 41 -4.51 -7.36 -7.99
N LEU A 42 -4.21 -6.06 -8.13
CA LEU A 42 -4.41 -5.25 -9.35
C LEU A 42 -5.89 -5.10 -9.77
N ASN A 43 -6.82 -5.33 -8.85
CA ASN A 43 -8.26 -5.18 -9.11
C ASN A 43 -8.72 -3.74 -8.82
N PRO A 44 -9.12 -2.95 -9.83
CA PRO A 44 -9.60 -1.59 -9.63
C PRO A 44 -10.94 -1.51 -8.89
N ALA A 45 -11.71 -2.59 -8.85
CA ALA A 45 -12.99 -2.68 -8.14
C ALA A 45 -12.88 -3.27 -6.73
N ALA A 46 -11.64 -3.55 -6.26
CA ALA A 46 -11.44 -4.09 -4.91
C ALA A 46 -12.08 -3.21 -3.84
N TYR A 47 -12.71 -3.84 -2.86
CA TYR A 47 -13.39 -3.18 -1.75
C TYR A 47 -13.14 -3.91 -0.44
N ASN A 48 -12.71 -3.17 0.57
CA ASN A 48 -12.59 -3.67 1.93
C ASN A 48 -13.76 -3.15 2.77
N PRO A 49 -14.70 -4.02 3.21
CA PRO A 49 -15.86 -3.59 3.99
C PRO A 49 -15.48 -3.06 5.39
N ASN A 50 -14.32 -3.47 5.93
CA ASN A 50 -13.86 -3.09 7.27
C ASN A 50 -13.15 -1.72 7.32
N GLY A 51 -13.53 -0.78 6.48
CA GLY A 51 -12.91 0.56 6.46
C GLY A 51 -13.21 1.31 5.17
N GLY A 52 -13.87 0.66 4.21
CA GLY A 52 -14.28 1.27 2.96
C GLY A 52 -13.15 1.49 1.96
N ALA A 53 -11.95 0.99 2.24
CA ALA A 53 -10.82 1.10 1.32
C ALA A 53 -11.14 0.49 -0.05
N SER A 54 -10.70 1.11 -1.13
CA SER A 54 -11.13 0.73 -2.48
C SER A 54 -10.07 0.94 -3.54
N GLY A 55 -10.11 0.10 -4.57
CA GLY A 55 -9.33 0.24 -5.79
C GLY A 55 -7.89 -0.21 -5.68
N LEU A 56 -7.08 0.19 -6.66
CA LEU A 56 -5.74 -0.36 -6.93
C LEU A 56 -4.78 -0.30 -5.74
N ILE A 57 -4.79 0.79 -4.95
CA ILE A 57 -3.92 0.97 -3.77
C ILE A 57 -4.74 1.08 -2.48
N GLN A 58 -5.98 0.60 -2.49
CA GLN A 58 -6.89 0.64 -1.34
C GLN A 58 -7.04 2.05 -0.76
N PHE A 59 -7.49 2.99 -1.62
CA PHE A 59 -7.78 4.35 -1.18
C PHE A 59 -8.82 4.37 -0.08
N MET A 60 -8.49 5.00 1.04
CA MET A 60 -9.45 5.27 2.12
C MET A 60 -10.46 6.34 1.71
N PRO A 61 -11.67 6.37 2.31
CA PRO A 61 -12.72 7.36 1.98
C PRO A 61 -12.22 8.81 2.01
N ASP A 62 -11.51 9.21 3.06
CA ASP A 62 -11.01 10.59 3.17
C ASP A 62 -9.86 10.88 2.22
N THR A 63 -9.02 9.89 1.94
CA THR A 63 -8.00 10.01 0.88
C THR A 63 -8.66 10.26 -0.47
N ALA A 64 -9.67 9.47 -0.82
CA ALA A 64 -10.42 9.65 -2.07
C ALA A 64 -11.08 11.04 -2.13
N LYS A 65 -11.70 11.50 -1.03
CA LYS A 65 -12.28 12.85 -0.91
C LYS A 65 -11.24 13.94 -1.10
N GLY A 66 -10.07 13.82 -0.46
CA GLY A 66 -8.96 14.75 -0.62
C GLY A 66 -8.41 14.82 -2.06
N LEU A 67 -8.54 13.74 -2.82
CA LEU A 67 -8.18 13.66 -4.24
C LEU A 67 -9.29 14.13 -5.19
N GLY A 68 -10.45 14.57 -4.66
CA GLY A 68 -11.58 15.07 -5.44
C GLY A 68 -12.44 13.94 -6.05
N THR A 69 -12.53 12.79 -5.37
CA THR A 69 -13.35 11.65 -5.81
C THR A 69 -14.00 10.95 -4.60
N THR A 70 -14.59 9.78 -4.81
CA THR A 70 -15.10 8.90 -3.75
C THR A 70 -14.61 7.47 -3.98
N THR A 71 -14.58 6.66 -2.92
CA THR A 71 -14.23 5.25 -3.05
C THR A 71 -15.19 4.50 -3.95
N GLU A 72 -16.47 4.87 -3.96
CA GLU A 72 -17.45 4.31 -4.87
C GLU A 72 -17.17 4.67 -6.34
N ALA A 73 -16.86 5.94 -6.61
CA ALA A 73 -16.49 6.38 -7.95
C ALA A 73 -15.22 5.66 -8.44
N LEU A 74 -14.22 5.50 -7.57
CA LEU A 74 -13.00 4.76 -7.90
C LEU A 74 -13.32 3.32 -8.34
N ARG A 75 -14.16 2.59 -7.61
CA ARG A 75 -14.55 1.21 -7.98
C ARG A 75 -15.25 1.08 -9.33
N LYS A 76 -15.87 2.16 -9.81
CA LYS A 76 -16.54 2.20 -11.13
C LYS A 76 -15.59 2.60 -12.27
N MET A 77 -14.35 3.05 -11.95
CA MET A 77 -13.36 3.44 -12.95
C MET A 77 -12.66 2.23 -13.55
N SER A 78 -12.18 2.37 -14.79
CA SER A 78 -11.20 1.43 -15.34
C SER A 78 -9.88 1.48 -14.56
N ASN A 79 -9.10 0.39 -14.63
CA ASN A 79 -7.75 0.35 -14.05
C ASN A 79 -6.86 1.49 -14.58
N VAL A 80 -6.97 1.82 -15.86
CA VAL A 80 -6.22 2.93 -16.49
C VAL A 80 -6.63 4.29 -15.92
N ALA A 81 -7.93 4.52 -15.71
CA ALA A 81 -8.43 5.79 -15.16
C ALA A 81 -8.00 5.97 -13.69
N GLN A 82 -8.02 4.90 -12.89
CA GLN A 82 -7.59 4.96 -11.50
C GLN A 82 -6.11 5.34 -11.33
N LEU A 83 -5.25 5.05 -12.31
CA LEU A 83 -3.84 5.43 -12.24
C LEU A 83 -3.61 6.96 -12.16
N ASP A 84 -4.57 7.79 -12.58
CA ASP A 84 -4.48 9.24 -12.37
C ASP A 84 -4.57 9.61 -10.89
N TYR A 85 -5.41 8.90 -10.14
CA TYR A 85 -5.53 9.06 -8.69
C TYR A 85 -4.35 8.44 -7.94
N VAL A 86 -3.82 7.31 -8.40
CA VAL A 86 -2.58 6.73 -7.91
C VAL A 86 -1.42 7.74 -8.05
N TYR A 87 -1.28 8.36 -9.22
CA TYR A 87 -0.29 9.40 -9.44
C TYR A 87 -0.48 10.59 -8.50
N LYS A 88 -1.71 11.13 -8.40
CA LYS A 88 -2.02 12.25 -7.50
C LYS A 88 -1.70 11.94 -6.04
N TYR A 89 -1.95 10.70 -5.59
CA TYR A 89 -1.67 10.24 -4.23
C TYR A 89 -0.18 10.28 -3.90
N PHE A 90 0.66 9.74 -4.80
CA PHE A 90 2.11 9.67 -4.58
C PHE A 90 2.86 10.98 -4.92
N TYR A 91 2.25 11.87 -5.70
CA TYR A 91 2.92 13.08 -6.19
C TYR A 91 3.53 13.98 -5.09
N PRO A 92 2.90 14.20 -3.91
CA PRO A 92 3.51 14.97 -2.83
C PRO A 92 4.81 14.37 -2.25
N TYR A 93 5.02 13.08 -2.47
CA TYR A 93 6.17 12.32 -1.96
C TYR A 93 7.26 12.08 -3.02
N ARG A 94 7.10 12.62 -4.26
CA ARG A 94 8.10 12.44 -5.31
C ARG A 94 9.47 12.93 -4.86
N GLY A 95 10.52 12.21 -5.27
CA GLY A 95 11.90 12.49 -4.87
C GLY A 95 12.25 12.06 -3.42
N LYS A 96 11.30 11.46 -2.69
CA LYS A 96 11.51 10.92 -1.34
C LYS A 96 11.29 9.40 -1.27
N MET A 97 10.77 8.80 -2.31
CA MET A 97 10.52 7.35 -2.42
C MET A 97 11.66 6.70 -3.20
N ASN A 98 12.75 6.38 -2.53
CA ASN A 98 14.00 5.89 -3.15
C ASN A 98 14.10 4.36 -3.15
N SER A 99 13.09 3.68 -2.63
CA SER A 99 13.01 2.21 -2.53
C SER A 99 11.57 1.73 -2.56
N LEU A 100 11.39 0.42 -2.78
CA LEU A 100 10.09 -0.23 -2.60
C LEU A 100 9.54 -0.01 -1.18
N TYR A 101 10.41 -0.02 -0.20
CA TYR A 101 10.01 0.19 1.21
C TYR A 101 9.44 1.59 1.42
N ASP A 102 10.08 2.62 0.86
CA ASP A 102 9.60 4.01 0.95
C ASP A 102 8.24 4.16 0.26
N LEU A 103 8.09 3.60 -0.95
CA LEU A 103 6.83 3.66 -1.67
C LEU A 103 5.70 2.97 -0.89
N TYR A 104 5.98 1.81 -0.31
CA TYR A 104 4.96 1.09 0.45
C TYR A 104 4.70 1.73 1.82
N LEU A 105 5.70 2.33 2.48
CA LEU A 105 5.49 3.14 3.69
C LEU A 105 4.55 4.31 3.42
N VAL A 106 4.66 4.99 2.28
CA VAL A 106 3.73 6.07 1.89
C VAL A 106 2.29 5.54 1.81
N THR A 107 2.09 4.31 1.34
CA THR A 107 0.76 3.68 1.27
C THR A 107 0.26 3.25 2.66
N PHE A 108 1.15 2.69 3.48
CA PHE A 108 0.81 2.08 4.75
C PHE A 108 0.80 3.08 5.92
N PHE A 109 1.90 3.85 6.09
CA PHE A 109 2.08 4.79 7.20
C PHE A 109 2.99 5.96 6.77
N PRO A 110 2.47 6.97 6.04
CA PRO A 110 3.26 8.04 5.43
C PRO A 110 4.16 8.81 6.42
N ALA A 111 3.74 8.91 7.69
CA ALA A 111 4.50 9.60 8.74
C ALA A 111 5.86 8.95 9.06
N ALA A 112 6.04 7.68 8.66
CA ALA A 112 7.30 6.96 8.86
C ALA A 112 8.29 7.11 7.69
N LEU A 113 7.92 7.79 6.60
CA LEU A 113 8.82 7.99 5.46
C LEU A 113 10.11 8.71 5.90
N GLY A 114 11.26 8.12 5.58
CA GLY A 114 12.57 8.65 5.94
C GLY A 114 12.97 8.46 7.41
N LYS A 115 12.19 7.73 8.20
CA LYS A 115 12.55 7.39 9.58
C LYS A 115 13.50 6.18 9.63
N PRO A 116 14.35 6.07 10.68
CA PRO A 116 15.27 4.92 10.85
C PRO A 116 14.49 3.63 11.13
N ASP A 117 15.15 2.48 10.95
CA ASP A 117 14.53 1.16 11.15
C ASP A 117 14.00 0.94 12.58
N SER A 118 14.59 1.59 13.58
CA SER A 118 14.12 1.54 14.98
C SER A 118 12.89 2.40 15.26
N TYR A 119 12.41 3.19 14.30
CA TYR A 119 11.22 4.02 14.50
C TYR A 119 9.96 3.18 14.62
N VAL A 120 9.23 3.33 15.73
CA VAL A 120 7.97 2.67 15.98
C VAL A 120 6.85 3.43 15.26
N LEU A 121 6.01 2.71 14.53
CA LEU A 121 4.85 3.28 13.84
C LEU A 121 3.80 3.69 14.87
N GLN A 122 3.64 4.99 15.07
CA GLN A 122 2.65 5.60 15.96
C GLN A 122 2.49 7.08 15.65
N THR A 123 1.36 7.65 16.09
CA THR A 123 1.12 9.10 16.11
C THR A 123 0.63 9.51 17.50
N SER A 124 0.45 10.81 17.73
CA SER A 124 -0.16 11.30 18.97
C SER A 124 -1.59 10.78 19.19
N THR A 125 -2.30 10.46 18.11
CA THR A 125 -3.70 9.98 18.15
C THR A 125 -3.84 8.48 17.87
N LEU A 126 -2.81 7.81 17.35
CA LEU A 126 -2.81 6.40 17.02
C LEU A 126 -1.66 5.67 17.72
N PRO A 127 -1.92 5.01 18.87
CA PRO A 127 -0.91 4.25 19.63
C PRO A 127 -0.33 3.08 18.84
N ALA A 128 0.94 2.73 19.10
CA ALA A 128 1.64 1.61 18.45
C ALA A 128 0.88 0.29 18.55
N LYS A 129 0.37 -0.03 19.74
CA LYS A 129 -0.40 -1.27 19.96
C LYS A 129 -1.64 -1.38 19.06
N VAL A 130 -2.33 -0.29 18.81
CA VAL A 130 -3.52 -0.30 17.92
C VAL A 130 -3.11 -0.63 16.48
N ILE A 131 -1.94 -0.14 16.04
CA ILE A 131 -1.41 -0.46 14.72
C ILE A 131 -1.00 -1.94 14.65
N ALA A 132 -0.32 -2.45 15.68
CA ALA A 132 0.09 -3.85 15.75
C ALA A 132 -1.10 -4.81 15.80
N ASP A 133 -2.09 -4.55 16.65
CA ASP A 133 -3.31 -5.36 16.74
C ASP A 133 -4.08 -5.43 15.41
N ALA A 134 -4.09 -4.33 14.64
CA ALA A 134 -4.71 -4.30 13.32
C ALA A 134 -3.87 -4.98 12.24
N ASN A 135 -2.57 -5.23 12.48
CA ASN A 135 -1.62 -5.77 11.50
C ASN A 135 -0.68 -6.82 12.13
N PRO A 136 -1.22 -7.87 12.75
CA PRO A 136 -0.42 -8.84 13.51
C PRO A 136 0.62 -9.59 12.66
N GLY A 137 0.45 -9.65 11.34
CA GLY A 137 1.44 -10.23 10.43
C GLY A 137 2.66 -9.34 10.12
N ILE A 138 2.66 -8.09 10.59
CA ILE A 138 3.79 -7.16 10.45
C ILE A 138 4.56 -7.02 11.77
N ASP A 139 3.90 -7.19 12.90
CA ASP A 139 4.52 -7.32 14.23
C ASP A 139 5.19 -8.70 14.32
N LEU A 140 6.46 -8.76 13.91
CA LEU A 140 7.16 -10.02 13.67
C LEU A 140 7.74 -10.63 14.96
N ASP A 141 7.96 -9.85 16.00
CA ASP A 141 8.46 -10.28 17.30
C ASP A 141 7.39 -10.28 18.39
N HIS A 142 6.15 -9.88 18.03
CA HIS A 142 4.96 -9.89 18.88
C HIS A 142 5.11 -9.04 20.16
N ASP A 143 5.75 -7.87 20.05
CA ASP A 143 5.96 -6.95 21.16
C ASP A 143 4.86 -5.85 21.26
N ASP A 144 3.75 -6.01 20.52
CA ASP A 144 2.64 -5.06 20.38
C ASP A 144 3.05 -3.73 19.69
N ARG A 145 4.09 -3.75 18.86
CA ARG A 145 4.58 -2.61 18.10
C ARG A 145 4.97 -3.05 16.69
N ILE A 146 5.00 -2.10 15.77
CA ILE A 146 5.58 -2.30 14.44
C ILE A 146 6.64 -1.23 14.25
N THR A 147 7.87 -1.66 14.01
CA THR A 147 8.96 -0.77 13.61
C THR A 147 9.06 -0.66 12.08
N VAL A 148 9.74 0.39 11.60
CA VAL A 148 10.09 0.51 10.17
C VAL A 148 10.91 -0.71 9.70
N GLY A 149 11.79 -1.24 10.57
CA GLY A 149 12.60 -2.43 10.27
C GLY A 149 11.75 -3.67 10.10
N GLU A 150 10.73 -3.90 10.93
CA GLU A 150 9.79 -5.02 10.78
C GLU A 150 8.95 -4.88 9.53
N PHE A 151 8.45 -3.68 9.25
CA PHE A 151 7.72 -3.40 8.01
C PHE A 151 8.55 -3.74 6.77
N LYS A 152 9.86 -3.39 6.74
CA LYS A 152 10.77 -3.76 5.64
C LYS A 152 10.94 -5.27 5.55
N ARG A 153 11.21 -5.96 6.67
CA ARG A 153 11.32 -7.43 6.71
C ARG A 153 10.04 -8.11 6.24
N TRP A 154 8.88 -7.61 6.63
CA TRP A 154 7.59 -8.11 6.17
C TRP A 154 7.44 -7.96 4.63
N ILE A 155 7.88 -6.83 4.04
CA ILE A 155 7.90 -6.67 2.58
C ILE A 155 8.82 -7.71 1.93
N ASP A 156 10.00 -7.99 2.50
CA ASP A 156 10.91 -8.99 1.97
C ASP A 156 10.30 -10.40 2.04
N LEU A 157 9.67 -10.77 3.15
CA LEU A 157 8.94 -12.03 3.27
C LEU A 157 7.81 -12.13 2.23
N LYS A 158 7.10 -11.03 2.00
CA LYS A 158 6.03 -10.96 1.00
C LYS A 158 6.58 -11.08 -0.43
N LYS A 159 7.71 -10.44 -0.75
CA LYS A 159 8.42 -10.63 -2.04
C LYS A 159 8.80 -12.09 -2.24
N LYS A 160 9.40 -12.72 -1.23
CA LYS A 160 9.80 -14.13 -1.25
C LYS A 160 8.58 -15.04 -1.50
N SER A 161 7.47 -14.83 -0.78
CA SER A 161 6.24 -15.61 -0.97
C SER A 161 5.61 -15.46 -2.36
N MET A 162 5.89 -14.36 -3.05
CA MET A 162 5.44 -14.08 -4.41
C MET A 162 6.43 -14.53 -5.49
N GLY A 163 7.55 -15.17 -5.11
CA GLY A 163 8.57 -15.65 -6.03
C GLY A 163 9.37 -14.54 -6.74
N LEU A 164 9.48 -13.36 -6.11
CA LEU A 164 10.20 -12.20 -6.68
C LEU A 164 11.68 -12.14 -6.29
N GLU A 165 12.15 -13.05 -5.44
CA GLU A 165 13.57 -13.20 -5.11
C GLU A 165 14.18 -14.37 -5.86
N THR A 166 15.29 -14.11 -6.55
CA THR A 166 16.17 -15.13 -7.15
C THR A 166 17.17 -15.58 -6.08
N GLY A 167 16.78 -16.54 -5.24
CA GLY A 167 17.68 -17.12 -4.23
C GLY A 167 17.00 -18.29 -3.56
N PHE A 168 17.64 -19.45 -3.60
CA PHE A 168 17.15 -20.70 -3.04
C PHE A 168 16.79 -20.54 -1.56
N ASP A 169 15.50 -20.64 -1.24
CA ASP A 169 14.93 -21.26 -0.04
C ASP A 169 13.41 -21.02 -0.01
N VAL A 170 12.65 -22.00 -0.47
CA VAL A 170 11.19 -21.98 -0.44
C VAL A 170 10.72 -22.50 0.90
N PHE A 171 10.34 -21.62 1.82
CA PHE A 171 9.41 -21.95 2.89
C PHE A 171 8.09 -21.19 2.66
N VAL A 172 7.03 -21.94 2.42
CA VAL A 172 5.67 -21.40 2.24
C VAL A 172 5.16 -20.97 3.61
N ILE A 173 4.99 -19.66 3.80
CA ILE A 173 4.19 -19.13 4.91
C ILE A 173 2.87 -18.64 4.29
N ALA A 174 1.81 -19.42 4.48
CA ALA A 174 0.45 -19.00 4.18
C ALA A 174 -0.01 -18.04 5.30
N GLY A 175 0.00 -16.75 5.02
CA GLY A 175 -0.47 -15.70 5.93
C GLY A 175 -1.54 -14.84 5.27
N SER A 176 -2.64 -14.67 5.96
CA SER A 176 -3.84 -13.94 5.53
C SER A 176 -3.55 -12.51 5.08
N PHE A 177 -4.15 -12.11 3.96
CA PHE A 177 -4.09 -10.76 3.42
C PHE A 177 -4.88 -9.80 4.34
N ILE A 178 -4.19 -8.92 5.02
CA ILE A 178 -4.80 -7.79 5.73
C ILE A 178 -4.40 -6.51 4.99
N CYS A 179 -5.42 -5.82 4.44
CA CYS A 179 -5.21 -4.59 3.69
C CYS A 179 -4.74 -3.45 4.59
N ALA A 180 -3.73 -2.71 4.17
CA ALA A 180 -3.17 -1.53 4.83
C ALA A 180 -4.19 -0.40 5.12
N GLY A 181 -5.37 -0.46 4.52
CA GLY A 181 -6.44 0.53 4.68
C GLY A 181 -7.02 0.70 6.09
N ILE A 182 -6.75 -0.22 7.02
CA ILE A 182 -7.38 -0.20 8.36
C ILE A 182 -6.80 0.89 9.28
N ILE A 183 -5.54 1.25 9.10
CA ILE A 183 -4.86 2.18 10.02
C ILE A 183 -5.39 3.60 9.88
N LEU A 184 -5.60 4.08 8.67
CA LEU A 184 -6.09 5.44 8.43
C LEU A 184 -7.55 5.63 8.88
N TRP A 185 -8.37 4.57 8.80
CA TRP A 185 -9.76 4.59 9.27
C TRP A 185 -9.87 4.81 10.78
N TYR A 186 -8.95 4.23 11.58
CA TYR A 186 -8.97 4.37 13.03
C TYR A 186 -8.60 5.80 13.49
N ILE A 187 -7.73 6.48 12.74
CA ILE A 187 -7.35 7.88 13.01
C ILE A 187 -8.56 8.80 12.83
N LEU A 188 -9.34 8.59 11.78
CA LEU A 188 -10.38 9.51 11.33
C LEU A 188 -11.74 9.28 12.01
N LYS A 189 -12.00 8.08 12.52
CA LYS A 189 -13.22 7.80 13.28
C LYS A 189 -13.23 8.48 14.64
N ARG A 190 -12.07 8.66 15.26
CA ARG A 190 -11.92 9.23 16.58
C ARG A 190 -12.07 10.76 16.59
N ASP A 191 -11.71 11.44 15.48
CA ASP A 191 -11.87 12.89 15.34
C ASP A 191 -13.32 13.32 15.01
N ASN A 192 -14.22 12.36 14.77
CA ASN A 192 -15.65 12.62 14.50
C ASN A 192 -16.57 12.21 15.67
N ASP A 193 -16.05 11.59 16.72
CA ASP A 193 -16.81 11.15 17.90
C ASP A 193 -16.57 12.08 19.14
N ASP A 194 -15.76 13.15 18.98
CA ASP A 194 -15.60 14.28 19.91
C ASP A 194 -16.24 15.57 19.30
#